data_4d72db26662708980ce40c1931c5c8be
#
_entry.id   4d72db26662708980ce40c1931c5c8be
#
_cell.length_a   1.000
_cell.length_b   1.000
_cell.length_c   1.000
_cell.angle_alpha   90.00
_cell.angle_beta   90.00
_cell.angle_gamma   90.00
#
_symmetry.space_group_name_H-M   'P 1'
#
loop_
_entity.id
_entity.type
_entity.pdbx_description
1 polymer ?
#
loop_
_entity_poly.entity_id
_entity_poly.type
_entity_poly.pdbx_seq_one_letter_code
_entity_poly.pdbx_strand_id
1 'polypeptide(L)'
;NIVPRLRSFVKGCLTNIFCLIIIGVIIWIHFLILSGEDLSDVDFGEDIKSPPRDILFRANEVINSGRPFECSERALNQYLGASILGKEINSIAKYIRFERVAVRLRDGEFDLILIRRINEKRLTFSARFQIVSNMKGIEISVKSGKFGNLHVPGGFVSLLYPSVLSVTELLEKEKEMLTRPISVTI
;
A
#
# COMPACT_ATOMS: atom_id res chain seq x y z
N ASN A 1 -59.46 -14.87 6.81
CA ASN A 1 -58.34 -13.90 6.86
C ASN A 1 -56.96 -14.58 6.73
N ILE A 2 -56.67 -15.20 5.59
CA ILE A 2 -55.42 -15.90 5.31
C ILE A 2 -54.35 -14.94 4.72
N VAL A 3 -54.77 -13.93 3.98
CA VAL A 3 -53.92 -12.98 3.24
C VAL A 3 -52.91 -12.18 4.11
N PRO A 4 -53.28 -11.63 5.28
CA PRO A 4 -52.30 -10.87 6.09
C PRO A 4 -51.21 -11.76 6.70
N ARG A 5 -51.53 -13.02 7.05
CA ARG A 5 -50.52 -13.97 7.60
C ARG A 5 -49.50 -14.39 6.54
N LEU A 6 -49.96 -14.63 5.30
CA LEU A 6 -49.06 -14.97 4.18
C LEU A 6 -48.12 -13.82 3.83
N ARG A 7 -48.60 -12.57 3.84
CA ARG A 7 -47.79 -11.36 3.63
C ARG A 7 -46.71 -11.17 4.71
N SER A 8 -47.04 -11.43 5.96
CA SER A 8 -46.09 -11.34 7.07
C SER A 8 -45.00 -12.42 6.98
N PHE A 9 -45.38 -13.65 6.62
CA PHE A 9 -44.46 -14.76 6.43
C PHE A 9 -43.49 -14.52 5.26
N VAL A 10 -43.97 -14.05 4.12
CA VAL A 10 -43.16 -13.71 2.95
C VAL A 10 -42.18 -12.58 3.28
N LYS A 11 -42.62 -11.53 3.98
CA LYS A 11 -41.72 -10.45 4.41
C LYS A 11 -40.62 -10.97 5.35
N GLY A 12 -40.94 -11.82 6.32
CA GLY A 12 -39.95 -12.41 7.23
C GLY A 12 -38.93 -13.27 6.48
N CYS A 13 -39.37 -14.08 5.54
CA CYS A 13 -38.52 -14.90 4.71
C CYS A 13 -37.57 -14.05 3.83
N LEU A 14 -38.10 -13.00 3.22
CA LEU A 14 -37.31 -12.08 2.40
C LEU A 14 -36.24 -11.33 3.21
N THR A 15 -36.59 -10.89 4.42
CA THR A 15 -35.65 -10.24 5.34
C THR A 15 -34.53 -11.19 5.74
N ASN A 16 -34.86 -12.45 6.05
CA ASN A 16 -33.84 -13.44 6.43
C ASN A 16 -32.89 -13.74 5.25
N ILE A 17 -33.42 -13.90 4.03
CA ILE A 17 -32.61 -14.10 2.83
C ILE A 17 -31.68 -12.90 2.64
N PHE A 18 -32.18 -11.68 2.77
CA PHE A 18 -31.38 -10.46 2.64
C PHE A 18 -30.25 -10.40 3.70
N CYS A 19 -30.54 -10.74 4.96
CA CYS A 19 -29.51 -10.83 6.01
C CYS A 19 -28.44 -11.88 5.68
N LEU A 20 -28.82 -13.04 5.18
CA LEU A 20 -27.89 -14.09 4.77
C LEU A 20 -26.98 -13.64 3.64
N ILE A 21 -27.51 -12.91 2.66
CA ILE A 21 -26.73 -12.34 1.57
C ILE A 21 -25.69 -11.34 2.11
N ILE A 22 -26.12 -10.42 2.99
CA ILE A 22 -25.19 -9.45 3.62
C ILE A 22 -24.07 -10.17 4.37
N ILE A 23 -24.40 -11.16 5.19
CA ILE A 23 -23.41 -11.96 5.91
C ILE A 23 -22.45 -12.63 4.95
N GLY A 24 -22.96 -13.24 3.87
CA GLY A 24 -22.15 -13.86 2.83
C GLY A 24 -21.17 -12.87 2.17
N VAL A 25 -21.64 -11.66 1.84
CA VAL A 25 -20.82 -10.59 1.27
C VAL A 25 -19.72 -10.14 2.27
N ILE A 26 -20.06 -9.99 3.55
CA ILE A 26 -19.08 -9.61 4.58
C ILE A 26 -17.99 -10.69 4.72
N ILE A 27 -18.39 -11.95 4.75
CA ILE A 27 -17.44 -13.08 4.83
C ILE A 27 -16.54 -13.10 3.59
N TRP A 28 -17.10 -12.87 2.42
CA TRP A 28 -16.34 -12.85 1.16
C TRP A 28 -15.34 -11.69 1.11
N ILE A 29 -15.75 -10.47 1.50
CA ILE A 29 -14.87 -9.31 1.62
C ILE A 29 -13.73 -9.61 2.61
N HIS A 30 -14.06 -10.19 3.77
CA HIS A 30 -13.07 -10.57 4.77
C HIS A 30 -12.05 -11.58 4.23
N PHE A 31 -12.53 -12.55 3.46
CA PHE A 31 -11.66 -13.52 2.78
C PHE A 31 -10.72 -12.83 1.77
N LEU A 32 -11.20 -11.89 0.97
CA LEU A 32 -10.38 -11.12 0.02
C LEU A 32 -9.30 -10.30 0.72
N ILE A 33 -9.62 -9.66 1.86
CA ILE A 33 -8.66 -8.89 2.64
C ILE A 33 -7.55 -9.80 3.22
N LEU A 34 -7.92 -10.97 3.72
CA LEU A 34 -6.98 -11.94 4.31
C LEU A 34 -6.21 -12.74 3.26
N SER A 35 -6.64 -12.74 2.01
CA SER A 35 -5.90 -13.32 0.90
C SER A 35 -4.84 -12.32 0.47
N GLY A 36 -3.57 -12.58 0.80
CA GLY A 36 -2.45 -11.71 0.43
C GLY A 36 -2.39 -11.47 -1.08
N GLU A 37 -1.99 -10.26 -1.48
CA GLU A 37 -1.72 -9.93 -2.88
C GLU A 37 -0.57 -10.80 -3.40
N ASP A 38 -0.65 -11.23 -4.65
CA ASP A 38 0.47 -11.87 -5.34
C ASP A 38 1.58 -10.82 -5.59
N LEU A 39 2.74 -11.08 -5.03
CA LEU A 39 3.92 -10.22 -5.10
C LEU A 39 5.06 -10.90 -5.86
N SER A 40 4.77 -11.92 -6.66
CA SER A 40 5.79 -12.65 -7.44
C SER A 40 6.48 -11.78 -8.50
N ASP A 41 5.83 -10.70 -8.91
CA ASP A 41 6.32 -9.72 -9.87
C ASP A 41 7.14 -8.58 -9.23
N VAL A 42 7.26 -8.53 -7.89
CA VAL A 42 8.02 -7.50 -7.17
C VAL A 42 9.45 -7.98 -6.93
N ASP A 43 10.43 -7.24 -7.43
CA ASP A 43 11.84 -7.53 -7.15
C ASP A 43 12.25 -6.98 -5.78
N PHE A 44 12.15 -7.82 -4.77
CA PHE A 44 12.56 -7.46 -3.40
C PHE A 44 14.07 -7.38 -3.19
N GLY A 45 14.87 -7.89 -4.12
CA GLY A 45 16.29 -8.09 -3.93
C GLY A 45 16.60 -9.19 -2.91
N GLU A 46 17.83 -9.67 -2.94
CA GLU A 46 18.31 -10.65 -1.95
C GLU A 46 18.66 -9.95 -0.64
N ASP A 47 18.45 -10.64 0.45
CA ASP A 47 18.73 -10.37 1.86
C ASP A 47 19.07 -8.92 2.29
N ILE A 48 18.23 -8.40 3.18
CA ILE A 48 18.26 -7.07 3.81
C ILE A 48 19.54 -6.83 4.67
N LYS A 49 20.50 -7.76 4.72
CA LYS A 49 21.67 -7.70 5.61
C LYS A 49 22.61 -6.54 5.32
N SER A 50 22.54 -5.94 4.15
CA SER A 50 23.37 -4.79 3.80
C SER A 50 22.51 -3.80 3.01
N PRO A 51 21.94 -2.75 3.64
CA PRO A 51 21.29 -1.70 2.90
C PRO A 51 22.31 -1.11 1.92
N PRO A 52 21.92 -0.86 0.67
CA PRO A 52 22.76 -0.10 -0.24
C PRO A 52 22.95 1.30 0.39
N ARG A 53 24.05 1.48 1.09
CA ARG A 53 24.39 2.69 1.85
C ARG A 53 24.41 3.94 0.98
N ASP A 54 24.46 3.73 -0.33
CA ASP A 54 24.73 4.79 -1.30
C ASP A 54 23.51 5.41 -1.98
N ILE A 55 22.29 4.85 -1.86
CA ILE A 55 21.15 5.39 -2.62
C ILE A 55 20.86 6.84 -2.26
N LEU A 56 20.76 7.16 -0.97
CA LEU A 56 20.52 8.54 -0.53
C LEU A 56 21.69 9.46 -0.86
N PHE A 57 22.92 8.98 -0.67
CA PHE A 57 24.11 9.75 -1.00
C PHE A 57 24.17 10.02 -2.49
N ARG A 58 24.01 9.00 -3.33
CA ARG A 58 23.97 9.13 -4.80
C ARG A 58 22.81 10.00 -5.26
N ALA A 59 21.61 9.83 -4.72
CA ALA A 59 20.47 10.68 -5.03
C ALA A 59 20.77 12.14 -4.72
N ASN A 60 21.35 12.44 -3.53
CA ASN A 60 21.69 13.80 -3.15
C ASN A 60 22.80 14.41 -4.03
N GLU A 61 23.82 13.64 -4.37
CA GLU A 61 24.88 14.05 -5.30
C GLU A 61 24.34 14.39 -6.68
N VAL A 62 23.46 13.52 -7.20
CA VAL A 62 22.87 13.68 -8.53
C VAL A 62 21.90 14.86 -8.56
N ILE A 63 21.06 15.04 -7.54
CA ILE A 63 20.16 16.19 -7.39
C ILE A 63 20.98 17.50 -7.40
N ASN A 64 22.07 17.54 -6.63
CA ASN A 64 22.91 18.73 -6.56
C ASN A 64 23.69 19.02 -7.87
N SER A 65 23.94 17.99 -8.67
CA SER A 65 24.63 18.11 -9.98
C SER A 65 23.68 18.32 -11.16
N GLY A 66 22.37 18.29 -10.95
CA GLY A 66 21.34 18.42 -12.00
C GLY A 66 21.33 17.25 -13.01
N ARG A 67 21.92 16.11 -12.65
CA ARG A 67 21.91 14.89 -13.47
C ARG A 67 20.68 14.04 -13.19
N PRO A 68 20.23 13.20 -14.13
CA PRO A 68 19.17 12.23 -13.86
C PRO A 68 19.64 11.18 -12.83
N PHE A 69 18.78 10.86 -11.88
CA PHE A 69 19.01 9.78 -10.92
C PHE A 69 18.28 8.53 -11.39
N GLU A 70 19.04 7.48 -11.65
CA GLU A 70 18.51 6.19 -12.04
C GLU A 70 18.63 5.21 -10.88
N CYS A 71 17.51 4.59 -10.54
CA CYS A 71 17.43 3.58 -9.47
C CYS A 71 16.57 2.42 -9.93
N SER A 72 17.09 1.19 -9.76
CA SER A 72 16.29 0.00 -10.05
C SER A 72 15.28 -0.27 -8.94
N GLU A 73 14.16 -0.91 -9.27
CA GLU A 73 13.16 -1.38 -8.31
C GLU A 73 13.79 -2.19 -7.18
N ARG A 74 14.69 -3.11 -7.53
CA ARG A 74 15.45 -3.92 -6.59
C ARG A 74 16.22 -3.08 -5.56
N ALA A 75 16.99 -2.11 -6.02
CA ALA A 75 17.80 -1.27 -5.15
C ALA A 75 16.92 -0.40 -4.23
N LEU A 76 15.82 0.14 -4.76
CA LEU A 76 14.85 0.90 -4.00
C LEU A 76 14.18 0.04 -2.92
N ASN A 77 13.78 -1.19 -3.26
CA ASN A 77 13.14 -2.12 -2.33
C ASN A 77 14.09 -2.61 -1.23
N GLN A 78 15.36 -2.83 -1.55
CA GLN A 78 16.40 -3.12 -0.56
C GLN A 78 16.60 -1.96 0.42
N TYR A 79 16.67 -0.73 -0.11
CA TYR A 79 16.81 0.46 0.72
C TYR A 79 15.62 0.68 1.65
N LEU A 80 14.39 0.63 1.12
CA LEU A 80 13.16 0.80 1.91
C LEU A 80 13.03 -0.28 2.98
N GLY A 81 13.30 -1.54 2.63
CA GLY A 81 13.27 -2.64 3.57
C GLY A 81 14.22 -2.42 4.75
N ALA A 82 15.46 -1.98 4.48
CA ALA A 82 16.46 -1.75 5.50
C ALA A 82 16.20 -0.48 6.33
N SER A 83 15.70 0.59 5.70
CA SER A 83 15.47 1.87 6.38
C SER A 83 14.34 1.83 7.39
N ILE A 84 13.33 0.98 7.15
CA ILE A 84 12.12 0.89 7.97
C ILE A 84 12.24 -0.26 8.99
N LEU A 85 12.99 -1.31 8.66
CA LEU A 85 13.20 -2.44 9.55
C LEU A 85 13.96 -1.96 10.81
N GLY A 86 13.30 -1.96 11.96
CA GLY A 86 13.89 -1.52 13.24
C GLY A 86 13.41 -0.17 13.73
N LYS A 87 12.67 0.60 12.92
CA LYS A 87 12.08 1.88 13.36
C LYS A 87 10.64 1.71 13.93
N GLU A 88 10.03 0.54 13.77
CA GLU A 88 8.67 0.31 14.25
C GLU A 88 8.65 0.08 15.76
N ILE A 89 8.42 1.15 16.52
CA ILE A 89 8.18 1.12 17.96
C ILE A 89 6.73 1.53 18.19
N ASN A 90 5.78 0.62 17.93
CA ASN A 90 4.37 0.86 18.20
C ASN A 90 3.77 -0.24 19.07
N SER A 91 2.86 0.14 19.98
CA SER A 91 2.11 -0.78 20.82
C SER A 91 1.29 -1.82 20.04
N ILE A 92 0.97 -1.51 18.78
CA ILE A 92 0.26 -2.40 17.83
C ILE A 92 1.22 -3.46 17.25
N ALA A 93 2.53 -3.21 17.23
CA ALA A 93 3.55 -4.14 16.71
C ALA A 93 3.54 -5.50 17.43
N LYS A 94 2.99 -5.56 18.64
CA LYS A 94 2.81 -6.81 19.38
C LYS A 94 1.88 -7.80 18.67
N TYR A 95 0.86 -7.30 17.96
CA TYR A 95 -0.17 -8.13 17.30
C TYR A 95 -0.03 -8.13 15.78
N ILE A 96 0.44 -7.02 15.20
CA ILE A 96 0.57 -6.80 13.76
C ILE A 96 2.02 -6.43 13.49
N ARG A 97 2.84 -7.41 13.17
CA ARG A 97 4.26 -7.18 12.89
C ARG A 97 4.41 -6.57 11.50
N PHE A 98 5.17 -5.51 11.42
CA PHE A 98 5.65 -4.99 10.16
C PHE A 98 6.65 -5.99 9.56
N GLU A 99 6.46 -6.37 8.31
CA GLU A 99 7.38 -7.27 7.61
C GLU A 99 8.24 -6.50 6.63
N ARG A 100 7.64 -5.69 5.76
CA ARG A 100 8.37 -4.96 4.72
C ARG A 100 7.51 -3.86 4.10
N VAL A 101 8.18 -2.84 3.54
CA VAL A 101 7.64 -1.95 2.51
C VAL A 101 8.35 -2.25 1.20
N ALA A 102 7.61 -2.22 0.11
CA ALA A 102 8.16 -2.35 -1.23
C ALA A 102 7.48 -1.37 -2.18
N VAL A 103 8.17 -1.10 -3.28
CA VAL A 103 7.65 -0.33 -4.40
C VAL A 103 7.68 -1.24 -5.62
N ARG A 104 6.62 -1.20 -6.42
CA ARG A 104 6.55 -1.82 -7.74
C ARG A 104 6.48 -0.70 -8.76
N LEU A 105 7.47 -0.60 -9.62
CA LEU A 105 7.54 0.44 -10.65
C LEU A 105 6.75 0.02 -11.88
N ARG A 106 6.06 0.99 -12.50
CA ARG A 106 5.29 0.84 -13.74
C ARG A 106 5.46 2.12 -14.57
N ASP A 107 5.14 2.06 -15.85
CA ASP A 107 5.21 3.25 -16.71
C ASP A 107 4.32 4.38 -16.19
N GLY A 108 4.93 5.45 -15.71
CA GLY A 108 4.24 6.62 -15.16
C GLY A 108 3.48 6.40 -13.84
N GLU A 109 3.57 5.21 -13.25
CA GLU A 109 2.90 4.84 -12.00
C GLU A 109 3.84 4.06 -11.08
N PHE A 110 3.54 4.05 -9.78
CA PHE A 110 4.16 3.13 -8.85
C PHE A 110 3.17 2.64 -7.81
N ASP A 111 3.31 1.39 -7.40
CA ASP A 111 2.55 0.81 -6.30
C ASP A 111 3.45 0.84 -5.05
N LEU A 112 3.01 1.50 -3.98
CA LEU A 112 3.63 1.39 -2.65
C LEU A 112 2.94 0.25 -1.91
N ILE A 113 3.69 -0.78 -1.53
CA ILE A 113 3.18 -2.02 -0.95
C ILE A 113 3.68 -2.14 0.47
N LEU A 114 2.75 -2.22 1.41
CA LEU A 114 3.00 -2.43 2.82
C LEU A 114 2.66 -3.88 3.16
N ILE A 115 3.63 -4.62 3.68
CA ILE A 115 3.46 -6.01 4.09
C ILE A 115 3.53 -6.08 5.60
N ARG A 116 2.46 -6.61 6.20
CA ARG A 116 2.36 -6.86 7.63
C ARG A 116 2.03 -8.32 7.89
N ARG A 117 2.37 -8.81 9.06
CA ARG A 117 2.07 -10.17 9.49
C ARG A 117 1.20 -10.15 10.74
N ILE A 118 0.08 -10.86 10.68
CA ILE A 118 -0.77 -11.16 11.84
C ILE A 118 -0.70 -12.67 12.07
N ASN A 119 -0.08 -13.09 13.18
CA ASN A 119 0.28 -14.48 13.40
C ASN A 119 1.12 -15.01 12.22
N GLU A 120 0.61 -16.03 11.50
CA GLU A 120 1.29 -16.63 10.34
C GLU A 120 0.80 -16.07 8.98
N LYS A 121 -0.25 -15.23 8.98
CA LYS A 121 -0.83 -14.68 7.75
C LYS A 121 -0.20 -13.36 7.39
N ARG A 122 0.18 -13.23 6.12
CA ARG A 122 0.60 -11.97 5.53
C ARG A 122 -0.63 -11.17 5.14
N LEU A 123 -0.65 -9.93 5.57
CA LEU A 123 -1.59 -8.90 5.11
C LEU A 123 -0.82 -7.95 4.22
N THR A 124 -1.34 -7.72 3.04
CA THR A 124 -0.78 -6.76 2.09
C THR A 124 -1.72 -5.58 1.96
N PHE A 125 -1.15 -4.40 1.94
CA PHE A 125 -1.83 -3.17 1.56
C PHE A 125 -0.99 -2.52 0.46
N SER A 126 -1.60 -2.23 -0.67
CA SER A 126 -0.94 -1.51 -1.75
C SER A 126 -1.73 -0.27 -2.16
N ALA A 127 -1.02 0.82 -2.40
CA ALA A 127 -1.57 2.05 -2.93
C ALA A 127 -0.87 2.37 -4.25
N ARG A 128 -1.64 2.58 -5.30
CA ARG A 128 -1.15 2.98 -6.62
C ARG A 128 -1.15 4.48 -6.74
N PHE A 129 0.01 5.00 -7.07
CA PHE A 129 0.26 6.40 -7.31
C PHE A 129 0.55 6.63 -8.80
N GLN A 130 0.03 7.72 -9.32
CA GLN A 130 0.35 8.23 -10.64
C GLN A 130 1.21 9.46 -10.51
N ILE A 131 2.28 9.52 -11.32
CA ILE A 131 3.18 10.66 -11.39
C ILE A 131 2.82 11.44 -12.66
N VAL A 132 2.42 12.70 -12.48
CA VAL A 132 2.12 13.61 -13.57
C VAL A 132 3.14 14.75 -13.52
N SER A 133 3.97 14.85 -14.56
CA SER A 133 4.84 16.00 -14.73
C SER A 133 4.08 17.11 -15.45
N ASN A 134 3.98 18.28 -14.85
CA ASN A 134 3.38 19.48 -15.45
C ASN A 134 4.33 20.67 -15.35
N MET A 135 3.98 21.80 -15.96
CA MET A 135 4.81 23.01 -15.93
C MET A 135 5.07 23.58 -14.53
N LYS A 136 4.30 23.14 -13.53
CA LYS A 136 4.43 23.57 -12.11
C LYS A 136 5.29 22.61 -11.30
N GLY A 137 5.68 21.47 -11.86
CA GLY A 137 6.46 20.43 -11.17
C GLY A 137 5.85 19.03 -11.29
N ILE A 138 6.19 18.20 -10.35
CA ILE A 138 5.71 16.82 -10.25
C ILE A 138 4.51 16.78 -9.32
N GLU A 139 3.40 16.24 -9.81
CA GLU A 139 2.19 15.99 -9.03
C GLU A 139 2.03 14.48 -8.86
N ILE A 140 1.86 14.05 -7.61
CA ILE A 140 1.62 12.65 -7.27
C ILE A 140 0.19 12.51 -6.79
N SER A 141 -0.60 11.68 -7.47
CA SER A 141 -1.99 11.43 -7.12
C SER A 141 -2.25 9.95 -6.85
N VAL A 142 -3.15 9.67 -5.90
CA VAL A 142 -3.58 8.31 -5.57
C VAL A 142 -4.65 7.87 -6.54
N LYS A 143 -4.40 6.81 -7.31
CA LYS A 143 -5.31 6.27 -8.31
C LYS A 143 -6.24 5.20 -7.74
N SER A 144 -5.69 4.26 -7.02
CA SER A 144 -6.39 3.11 -6.45
C SER A 144 -5.58 2.47 -5.33
N GLY A 145 -6.15 1.49 -4.66
CA GLY A 145 -5.43 0.66 -3.69
C GLY A 145 -5.97 -0.76 -3.65
N LYS A 146 -5.30 -1.59 -2.86
CA LYS A 146 -5.74 -2.95 -2.56
C LYS A 146 -5.50 -3.27 -1.09
N PHE A 147 -6.40 -4.05 -0.52
CA PHE A 147 -6.24 -4.76 0.76
C PHE A 147 -6.23 -6.24 0.46
N GLY A 148 -5.09 -6.90 0.55
CA GLY A 148 -4.95 -8.23 0.00
C GLY A 148 -5.39 -8.22 -1.47
N ASN A 149 -6.40 -9.01 -1.78
CA ASN A 149 -7.00 -9.07 -3.12
C ASN A 149 -8.24 -8.17 -3.32
N LEU A 150 -8.64 -7.42 -2.29
CA LEU A 150 -9.76 -6.48 -2.39
C LEU A 150 -9.30 -5.16 -3.00
N HIS A 151 -9.81 -4.83 -4.19
CA HIS A 151 -9.57 -3.54 -4.82
C HIS A 151 -10.42 -2.44 -4.17
N VAL A 152 -9.80 -1.30 -3.90
CA VAL A 152 -10.47 -0.12 -3.34
C VAL A 152 -10.19 1.12 -4.19
N PRO A 153 -11.20 1.97 -4.43
CA PRO A 153 -11.00 3.25 -5.12
C PRO A 153 -10.03 4.16 -4.36
N GLY A 154 -9.35 5.06 -5.08
CA GLY A 154 -8.36 5.98 -4.50
C GLY A 154 -8.87 6.83 -3.34
N GLY A 155 -10.16 7.23 -3.38
CA GLY A 155 -10.80 7.97 -2.28
C GLY A 155 -10.83 7.21 -0.95
N PHE A 156 -10.94 5.87 -0.98
CA PHE A 156 -10.86 5.04 0.23
C PHE A 156 -9.43 4.86 0.74
N VAL A 157 -8.45 4.94 -0.15
CA VAL A 157 -7.03 4.87 0.25
C VAL A 157 -6.67 6.05 1.14
N SER A 158 -7.26 7.23 0.90
CA SER A 158 -7.03 8.41 1.72
C SER A 158 -7.52 8.27 3.16
N LEU A 159 -8.57 7.48 3.41
CA LEU A 159 -9.06 7.17 4.77
C LEU A 159 -8.06 6.30 5.56
N LEU A 160 -7.22 5.58 4.86
CA LEU A 160 -6.20 4.69 5.42
C LEU A 160 -4.84 5.35 5.50
N TYR A 161 -4.78 6.59 5.02
CA TYR A 161 -3.59 7.44 5.06
C TYR A 161 -2.89 7.48 6.43
N PRO A 162 -3.57 7.49 7.59
CA PRO A 162 -2.89 7.44 8.88
C PRO A 162 -2.00 6.20 9.06
N SER A 163 -2.41 5.04 8.54
CA SER A 163 -1.59 3.81 8.60
C SER A 163 -0.42 3.85 7.62
N VAL A 164 -0.55 4.60 6.52
CA VAL A 164 0.51 4.86 5.54
C VAL A 164 1.40 5.99 6.01
N LEU A 165 0.84 7.03 6.66
CA LEU A 165 1.57 8.16 7.24
C LEU A 165 2.56 7.72 8.31
N SER A 166 2.24 6.71 9.11
CA SER A 166 3.20 6.18 10.07
C SER A 166 4.48 5.65 9.38
N VAL A 167 4.36 5.20 8.13
CA VAL A 167 5.50 4.79 7.30
C VAL A 167 6.18 6.01 6.66
N THR A 168 5.41 7.02 6.22
CA THR A 168 5.98 8.24 5.61
C THR A 168 6.66 9.13 6.64
N GLU A 169 6.23 9.15 7.90
CA GLU A 169 6.94 9.80 9.01
C GLU A 169 8.32 9.15 9.24
N LEU A 170 8.45 7.85 9.02
CA LEU A 170 9.73 7.14 9.09
C LEU A 170 10.67 7.51 7.93
N LEU A 171 10.13 8.09 6.86
CA LEU A 171 10.82 8.50 5.63
C LEU A 171 10.91 10.04 5.50
N GLU A 172 10.97 10.79 6.60
CA GLU A 172 11.04 12.27 6.56
C GLU A 172 12.23 12.80 5.75
N LYS A 173 13.37 12.14 5.84
CA LYS A 173 14.57 12.53 5.07
C LYS A 173 14.36 12.35 3.57
N GLU A 174 13.72 11.27 3.19
CA GLU A 174 13.38 10.95 1.81
C GLU A 174 12.33 11.93 1.27
N LYS A 175 11.34 12.29 2.09
CA LYS A 175 10.33 13.28 1.77
C LYS A 175 10.95 14.66 1.53
N GLU A 176 11.90 15.09 2.37
CA GLU A 176 12.61 16.35 2.21
C GLU A 176 13.40 16.39 0.89
N MET A 177 13.98 15.27 0.47
CA MET A 177 14.64 15.16 -0.83
C MET A 177 13.66 15.27 -2.00
N LEU A 178 12.48 14.64 -1.90
CA LEU A 178 11.47 14.65 -2.96
C LEU A 178 10.76 16.01 -3.11
N THR A 179 10.82 16.88 -2.11
CA THR A 179 10.27 18.25 -2.22
C THR A 179 11.15 19.20 -3.02
N ARG A 180 12.40 18.82 -3.35
CA ARG A 180 13.24 19.58 -4.25
C ARG A 180 12.77 19.38 -5.70
N PRO A 181 12.87 20.40 -6.57
CA PRO A 181 12.43 20.27 -7.97
C PRO A 181 13.28 19.22 -8.68
N ILE A 182 12.67 18.07 -8.95
CA ILE A 182 13.30 16.93 -9.62
C ILE A 182 12.44 16.58 -10.83
N SER A 183 13.08 16.32 -11.98
CA SER A 183 12.43 15.66 -13.11
C SER A 183 12.51 14.14 -12.89
N VAL A 184 11.37 13.47 -12.84
CA VAL A 184 11.31 12.00 -12.74
C VAL A 184 10.86 11.44 -14.08
N THR A 185 11.67 10.53 -14.64
CA THR A 185 11.29 9.68 -15.78
C THR A 185 11.25 8.24 -15.24
N ILE A 186 10.10 7.60 -15.36
CA ILE A 186 9.89 6.20 -15.00
C ILE A 186 9.78 5.39 -16.26
#